data_d62a05f0e27f43bb5046340e5c9feb74
#
_entry.id   d62a05f0e27f43bb5046340e5c9feb74
#
_cell.length_a   1.000
_cell.length_b   1.000
_cell.length_c   1.000
_cell.angle_alpha   90.00
_cell.angle_beta   90.00
_cell.angle_gamma   90.00
#
_symmetry.space_group_name_H-M   'P 1'
#
loop_
_entity.id
_entity.type
_entity.pdbx_description
1 polymer ?
#
loop_
_entity_poly.entity_id
_entity_poly.type
_entity_poly.pdbx_seq_one_letter_code
_entity_poly.pdbx_strand_id
1 'polypeptide(L)'
;MAVIDCHHHVWWVAKRPHYFPPAWGTSLNRDFTPDDLFPELRAAGIDGTVLVQSMDNYDETLEYLDLADTTPFIRAVVGWIPLADPAACARAPDALGGRIKFVGMRHLINFVPDPRWLLQPGLQASLDMLRQRRLVLEVIPNTEPQMASVLEAARRMPDFPVVLNHLGRPPVPEGGWEP
;
A
#
# COMPACT_ATOMS: atom_id res chain seq x y z
N MET A 1 -21.62 -9.38 -10.95
CA MET A 1 -20.39 -8.55 -10.92
C MET A 1 -19.71 -8.84 -9.61
N ALA A 2 -18.41 -9.12 -9.57
CA ALA A 2 -17.69 -9.38 -8.31
C ALA A 2 -17.56 -8.08 -7.51
N VAL A 3 -17.78 -8.17 -6.18
CA VAL A 3 -17.57 -7.07 -5.23
C VAL A 3 -16.23 -7.29 -4.55
N ILE A 4 -15.35 -6.30 -4.63
CA ILE A 4 -13.98 -6.40 -4.11
C ILE A 4 -13.78 -5.33 -3.03
N ASP A 5 -13.33 -5.75 -1.84
CA ASP A 5 -12.74 -4.86 -0.86
C ASP A 5 -11.32 -4.56 -1.29
N CYS A 6 -11.04 -3.31 -1.65
CA CYS A 6 -9.76 -2.94 -2.25
C CYS A 6 -8.67 -2.55 -1.23
N HIS A 7 -8.92 -2.67 0.07
CA HIS A 7 -7.93 -2.27 1.07
C HIS A 7 -8.15 -2.92 2.44
N HIS A 8 -7.42 -3.97 2.76
CA HIS A 8 -7.32 -4.49 4.11
C HIS A 8 -5.88 -4.83 4.48
N HIS A 9 -5.66 -5.05 5.77
CA HIS A 9 -4.39 -5.48 6.33
C HIS A 9 -4.57 -6.74 7.15
N VAL A 10 -3.50 -7.51 7.27
CA VAL A 10 -3.35 -8.57 8.26
C VAL A 10 -2.01 -8.37 8.97
N TRP A 11 -1.90 -8.81 10.22
CA TRP A 11 -0.62 -8.80 10.93
C TRP A 11 -0.63 -9.78 12.10
N TRP A 12 0.57 -10.19 12.48
CA TRP A 12 0.83 -11.02 13.65
C TRP A 12 1.80 -10.28 14.55
N VAL A 13 1.35 -9.88 15.75
CA VAL A 13 2.12 -9.06 16.70
C VAL A 13 3.44 -9.72 17.09
N ALA A 14 3.44 -11.07 17.25
CA ALA A 14 4.63 -11.82 17.60
C ALA A 14 5.66 -11.90 16.46
N LYS A 15 5.22 -11.87 15.20
CA LYS A 15 6.12 -11.90 14.04
C LYS A 15 6.79 -10.56 13.78
N ARG A 16 5.98 -9.50 13.86
CA ARG A 16 6.43 -8.16 13.47
C ARG A 16 5.68 -7.14 14.30
N PRO A 17 6.31 -6.60 15.34
CA PRO A 17 5.66 -5.64 16.21
C PRO A 17 5.32 -4.37 15.42
N HIS A 18 4.05 -4.07 15.35
CA HIS A 18 3.57 -2.81 14.80
C HIS A 18 3.56 -1.76 15.91
N TYR A 19 4.01 -0.56 15.58
CA TYR A 19 3.83 0.57 16.47
C TYR A 19 2.46 1.21 16.20
N PHE A 20 1.54 1.01 17.13
CA PHE A 20 0.27 1.72 17.12
C PHE A 20 0.33 2.87 18.13
N PRO A 21 0.03 4.13 17.70
CA PRO A 21 -0.01 5.25 18.61
C PRO A 21 -0.96 4.96 19.79
N PRO A 22 -0.61 5.33 21.03
CA PRO A 22 -1.49 5.12 22.19
C PRO A 22 -2.91 5.69 22.02
N ALA A 23 -3.05 6.76 21.24
CA ALA A 23 -4.34 7.37 20.92
C ALA A 23 -5.29 6.42 20.15
N TRP A 24 -4.78 5.35 19.49
CA TRP A 24 -5.60 4.35 18.80
C TRP A 24 -6.10 3.24 19.71
N GLY A 25 -5.72 3.29 20.99
CA GLY A 25 -6.11 2.30 22.00
C GLY A 25 -5.33 0.98 21.85
N THR A 26 -5.73 0.01 22.65
CA THR A 26 -5.08 -1.32 22.67
C THR A 26 -5.76 -2.35 21.77
N SER A 27 -6.87 -2.02 21.15
CA SER A 27 -7.68 -2.92 20.33
C SER A 27 -6.94 -3.48 19.10
N LEU A 28 -5.94 -2.74 18.60
CA LEU A 28 -5.11 -3.15 17.48
C LEU A 28 -3.91 -4.01 17.88
N ASN A 29 -3.59 -4.10 19.18
CA ASN A 29 -2.45 -4.86 19.67
C ASN A 29 -2.80 -6.35 19.85
N ARG A 30 -3.30 -6.96 18.80
CA ARG A 30 -3.58 -8.39 18.67
C ARG A 30 -3.33 -8.83 17.24
N ASP A 31 -3.31 -10.12 17.00
CA ASP A 31 -3.27 -10.64 15.64
C ASP A 31 -4.58 -10.33 14.91
N PHE A 32 -4.46 -9.98 13.63
CA PHE A 32 -5.56 -9.88 12.68
C PHE A 32 -5.21 -10.73 11.47
N THR A 33 -6.01 -11.77 11.26
CA THR A 33 -5.73 -12.85 10.32
C THR A 33 -6.80 -12.92 9.22
N PRO A 34 -6.55 -13.66 8.13
CA PRO A 34 -7.59 -13.94 7.15
C PRO A 34 -8.84 -14.61 7.73
N ASP A 35 -8.66 -15.45 8.76
CA ASP A 35 -9.77 -16.15 9.41
C ASP A 35 -10.66 -15.20 10.21
N ASP A 36 -10.10 -14.13 10.77
CA ASP A 36 -10.88 -13.07 11.43
C ASP A 36 -11.72 -12.28 10.41
N LEU A 37 -11.19 -12.05 9.21
CA LEU A 37 -11.84 -11.26 8.18
C LEU A 37 -12.90 -12.03 7.39
N PHE A 38 -12.69 -13.32 7.15
CA PHE A 38 -13.55 -14.11 6.27
C PHE A 38 -15.05 -14.10 6.61
N PRO A 39 -15.46 -14.24 7.87
CA PRO A 39 -16.88 -14.13 8.25
C PRO A 39 -17.50 -12.80 7.87
N GLU A 40 -16.76 -11.68 8.05
CA GLU A 40 -17.21 -10.34 7.75
C GLU A 40 -17.39 -10.13 6.23
N LEU A 41 -16.45 -10.63 5.42
CA LEU A 41 -16.58 -10.61 3.96
C LEU A 41 -17.83 -11.34 3.50
N ARG A 42 -18.09 -12.51 4.08
CA ARG A 42 -19.28 -13.31 3.76
C ARG A 42 -20.57 -12.60 4.13
N ALA A 43 -20.61 -11.98 5.31
CA ALA A 43 -21.77 -11.22 5.78
C ALA A 43 -22.04 -9.99 4.91
N ALA A 44 -21.00 -9.33 4.40
CA ALA A 44 -21.09 -8.15 3.55
C ALA A 44 -21.26 -8.48 2.04
N GLY A 45 -21.24 -9.76 1.65
CA GLY A 45 -21.35 -10.16 0.24
C GLY A 45 -20.13 -9.77 -0.59
N ILE A 46 -18.94 -9.74 0.01
CA ILE A 46 -17.66 -9.43 -0.64
C ILE A 46 -17.08 -10.72 -1.24
N ASP A 47 -16.72 -10.68 -2.52
CA ASP A 47 -16.21 -11.83 -3.28
C ASP A 47 -14.68 -11.97 -3.24
N GLY A 48 -13.98 -10.90 -2.88
CA GLY A 48 -12.52 -10.91 -2.80
C GLY A 48 -11.95 -9.62 -2.27
N THR A 49 -10.64 -9.64 -2.01
CA THR A 49 -9.96 -8.52 -1.38
C THR A 49 -8.64 -8.20 -2.05
N VAL A 50 -8.15 -6.98 -1.82
CA VAL A 50 -6.75 -6.57 -2.05
C VAL A 50 -6.06 -6.43 -0.69
N LEU A 51 -5.06 -7.27 -0.45
CA LEU A 51 -4.23 -7.21 0.74
C LEU A 51 -3.13 -6.17 0.55
N VAL A 52 -3.09 -5.18 1.43
CA VAL A 52 -2.15 -4.07 1.35
C VAL A 52 -1.11 -4.18 2.46
N GLN A 53 0.16 -3.91 2.14
CA GLN A 53 1.25 -3.91 3.13
C GLN A 53 0.91 -3.05 4.36
N SER A 54 1.35 -3.46 5.53
CA SER A 54 1.12 -2.74 6.78
C SER A 54 2.32 -1.86 7.18
N MET A 55 3.52 -2.18 6.67
CA MET A 55 4.75 -1.43 6.92
C MET A 55 5.69 -1.50 5.71
N ASP A 56 6.64 -0.58 5.64
CA ASP A 56 7.67 -0.54 4.59
C ASP A 56 8.70 -1.66 4.79
N ASN A 57 8.32 -2.89 4.41
CA ASN A 57 9.11 -4.10 4.63
C ASN A 57 8.95 -5.09 3.46
N TYR A 58 10.09 -5.50 2.88
CA TYR A 58 10.10 -6.42 1.75
C TYR A 58 9.72 -7.86 2.14
N ASP A 59 10.15 -8.32 3.31
CA ASP A 59 9.82 -9.68 3.79
C ASP A 59 8.31 -9.82 4.03
N GLU A 60 7.63 -8.75 4.49
CA GLU A 60 6.18 -8.72 4.59
C GLU A 60 5.52 -8.91 3.22
N THR A 61 6.08 -8.32 2.17
CA THR A 61 5.57 -8.50 0.80
C THR A 61 5.61 -9.96 0.37
N LEU A 62 6.72 -10.66 0.65
CA LEU A 62 6.86 -12.09 0.36
C LEU A 62 5.84 -12.92 1.15
N GLU A 63 5.73 -12.66 2.46
CA GLU A 63 4.76 -13.34 3.33
C GLU A 63 3.31 -13.13 2.86
N TYR A 64 2.97 -11.92 2.44
CA TYR A 64 1.62 -11.59 1.94
C TYR A 64 1.31 -12.27 0.62
N LEU A 65 2.29 -12.44 -0.24
CA LEU A 65 2.14 -13.20 -1.48
C LEU A 65 1.96 -14.70 -1.20
N ASP A 66 2.74 -15.28 -0.27
CA ASP A 66 2.56 -16.67 0.15
C ASP A 66 1.17 -16.89 0.78
N LEU A 67 0.72 -15.95 1.61
CA LEU A 67 -0.61 -15.98 2.19
C LEU A 67 -1.70 -15.89 1.12
N ALA A 68 -1.54 -14.99 0.15
CA ALA A 68 -2.49 -14.84 -0.93
C ALA A 68 -2.60 -16.09 -1.81
N ASP A 69 -1.49 -16.82 -2.04
CA ASP A 69 -1.51 -18.06 -2.81
C ASP A 69 -2.35 -19.15 -2.15
N THR A 70 -2.42 -19.14 -0.82
CA THR A 70 -3.18 -20.13 -0.02
C THR A 70 -4.55 -19.63 0.45
N THR A 71 -4.86 -18.34 0.26
CA THR A 71 -6.12 -17.71 0.67
C THR A 71 -6.92 -17.27 -0.55
N PRO A 72 -7.95 -18.01 -0.99
CA PRO A 72 -8.62 -17.79 -2.27
C PRO A 72 -9.31 -16.43 -2.41
N PHE A 73 -9.78 -15.83 -1.32
CA PHE A 73 -10.45 -14.53 -1.38
C PHE A 73 -9.45 -13.36 -1.52
N ILE A 74 -8.16 -13.53 -1.19
CA ILE A 74 -7.14 -12.52 -1.47
C ILE A 74 -6.79 -12.58 -2.97
N ARG A 75 -7.28 -11.62 -3.72
CA ARG A 75 -7.18 -11.58 -5.19
C ARG A 75 -5.93 -10.86 -5.67
N ALA A 76 -5.43 -9.91 -4.87
CA ALA A 76 -4.26 -9.12 -5.20
C ALA A 76 -3.51 -8.69 -3.94
N VAL A 77 -2.24 -8.35 -4.11
CA VAL A 77 -1.35 -7.84 -3.06
C VAL A 77 -0.72 -6.54 -3.54
N VAL A 78 -0.85 -5.52 -2.73
CA VAL A 78 -0.06 -4.28 -2.80
C VAL A 78 0.98 -4.36 -1.71
N GLY A 79 2.21 -4.65 -2.08
CA GLY A 79 3.32 -4.86 -1.16
C GLY A 79 4.18 -3.62 -0.98
N TRP A 80 5.42 -3.82 -0.59
CA TRP A 80 6.47 -2.80 -0.54
C TRP A 80 7.72 -3.29 -1.26
N ILE A 81 8.36 -2.39 -1.99
CA ILE A 81 9.68 -2.58 -2.59
C ILE A 81 10.52 -1.32 -2.39
N PRO A 82 11.86 -1.40 -2.38
CA PRO A 82 12.74 -0.30 -2.00
C PRO A 82 12.86 0.77 -3.10
N LEU A 83 11.86 1.65 -3.22
CA LEU A 83 11.83 2.71 -4.25
C LEU A 83 13.06 3.63 -4.23
N ALA A 84 13.61 3.89 -3.04
CA ALA A 84 14.77 4.78 -2.89
C ALA A 84 16.09 4.16 -3.38
N ASP A 85 16.11 2.85 -3.64
CA ASP A 85 17.23 2.14 -4.27
C ASP A 85 16.79 1.61 -5.64
N PRO A 86 17.10 2.34 -6.73
CA PRO A 86 16.65 1.92 -8.07
C PRO A 86 17.15 0.54 -8.49
N ALA A 87 18.34 0.14 -8.06
CA ALA A 87 18.91 -1.17 -8.40
C ALA A 87 18.17 -2.30 -7.66
N ALA A 88 17.89 -2.13 -6.38
CA ALA A 88 17.10 -3.09 -5.61
C ALA A 88 15.63 -3.08 -6.09
N CYS A 89 15.07 -1.92 -6.36
CA CYS A 89 13.73 -1.76 -6.90
C CYS A 89 13.56 -2.51 -8.24
N ALA A 90 14.52 -2.40 -9.15
CA ALA A 90 14.47 -3.08 -10.44
C ALA A 90 14.53 -4.62 -10.32
N ARG A 91 15.24 -5.15 -9.32
CA ARG A 91 15.34 -6.60 -9.08
C ARG A 91 14.16 -7.18 -8.32
N ALA A 92 13.47 -6.37 -7.51
CA ALA A 92 12.43 -6.85 -6.63
C ALA A 92 11.29 -7.61 -7.35
N PRO A 93 10.70 -7.11 -8.44
CA PRO A 93 9.63 -7.85 -9.15
C PRO A 93 10.09 -9.19 -9.73
N ASP A 94 11.34 -9.29 -10.19
CA ASP A 94 11.89 -10.56 -10.70
C ASP A 94 12.12 -11.55 -9.56
N ALA A 95 12.57 -11.07 -8.40
CA ALA A 95 12.71 -11.87 -7.18
C ALA A 95 11.34 -12.34 -6.63
N LEU A 96 10.25 -11.64 -6.93
CA LEU A 96 8.89 -12.09 -6.62
C LEU A 96 8.42 -13.23 -7.55
N GLY A 97 9.27 -13.70 -8.47
CA GLY A 97 9.02 -14.91 -9.26
C GLY A 97 7.82 -14.84 -10.19
N GLY A 98 7.46 -13.66 -10.67
CA GLY A 98 6.29 -13.49 -11.55
C GLY A 98 4.94 -13.73 -10.85
N ARG A 99 4.88 -13.57 -9.52
CA ARG A 99 3.65 -13.70 -8.72
C ARG A 99 2.56 -12.78 -9.28
N ILE A 100 1.57 -13.36 -9.95
CA ILE A 100 0.51 -12.62 -10.67
C ILE A 100 -0.37 -11.79 -9.75
N LYS A 101 -0.40 -12.12 -8.45
CA LYS A 101 -1.16 -11.36 -7.44
C LYS A 101 -0.43 -10.10 -6.96
N PHE A 102 0.86 -9.92 -7.26
CA PHE A 102 1.57 -8.67 -6.99
C PHE A 102 1.17 -7.62 -8.02
N VAL A 103 0.29 -6.71 -7.65
CA VAL A 103 -0.29 -5.72 -8.57
C VAL A 103 0.25 -4.30 -8.37
N GLY A 104 0.95 -4.05 -7.29
CA GLY A 104 1.47 -2.72 -6.98
C GLY A 104 2.24 -2.68 -5.68
N MET A 105 2.67 -1.48 -5.36
CA MET A 105 3.35 -1.21 -4.10
C MET A 105 2.81 0.05 -3.44
N ARG A 106 2.88 0.10 -2.12
CA ARG A 106 2.60 1.29 -1.33
C ARG A 106 3.89 1.79 -0.67
N HIS A 107 4.07 3.10 -0.66
CA HIS A 107 5.07 3.74 0.18
C HIS A 107 4.40 4.70 1.15
N LEU A 108 4.78 4.61 2.43
CA LEU A 108 4.21 5.43 3.50
C LEU A 108 4.86 6.81 3.50
N ILE A 109 4.60 7.60 2.43
CA ILE A 109 5.17 8.95 2.26
C ILE A 109 4.83 9.91 3.41
N ASN A 110 3.76 9.62 4.13
CA ASN A 110 3.35 10.38 5.32
C ASN A 110 4.38 10.35 6.47
N PHE A 111 5.28 9.37 6.47
CA PHE A 111 6.40 9.30 7.41
C PHE A 111 7.72 9.81 6.83
N VAL A 112 7.72 10.21 5.56
CA VAL A 112 8.92 10.77 4.91
C VAL A 112 9.00 12.27 5.22
N PRO A 113 10.12 12.76 5.82
CA PRO A 113 10.23 14.16 6.21
C PRO A 113 10.21 15.14 5.04
N ASP A 114 10.75 14.76 3.88
CA ASP A 114 10.75 15.61 2.68
C ASP A 114 9.41 15.47 1.94
N PRO A 115 8.56 16.50 1.91
CA PRO A 115 7.28 16.44 1.22
C PRO A 115 7.43 16.30 -0.29
N ARG A 116 8.60 16.61 -0.86
CA ARG A 116 8.91 16.48 -2.29
C ARG A 116 9.63 15.17 -2.64
N TRP A 117 9.67 14.22 -1.73
CA TRP A 117 10.38 12.96 -1.90
C TRP A 117 10.05 12.23 -3.20
N LEU A 118 8.76 12.13 -3.58
CA LEU A 118 8.34 11.51 -4.84
C LEU A 118 8.89 12.19 -6.10
N LEU A 119 9.33 13.44 -6.00
CA LEU A 119 9.85 14.22 -7.10
C LEU A 119 11.37 14.21 -7.19
N GLN A 120 12.05 13.51 -6.30
CA GLN A 120 13.50 13.40 -6.28
C GLN A 120 14.01 12.67 -7.54
N PRO A 121 15.06 13.18 -8.19
CA PRO A 121 15.62 12.55 -9.40
C PRO A 121 16.02 11.07 -9.20
N GLY A 122 16.48 10.70 -8.00
CA GLY A 122 16.86 9.33 -7.66
C GLY A 122 15.71 8.32 -7.68
N LEU A 123 14.45 8.78 -7.57
CA LEU A 123 13.27 7.92 -7.62
C LEU A 123 12.73 7.70 -9.03
N GLN A 124 13.12 8.56 -10.00
CA GLN A 124 12.54 8.53 -11.33
C GLN A 124 12.69 7.15 -12.01
N ALA A 125 13.86 6.54 -11.91
CA ALA A 125 14.12 5.22 -12.50
C ALA A 125 13.21 4.12 -11.87
N SER A 126 12.97 4.19 -10.57
CA SER A 126 12.08 3.26 -9.85
C SER A 126 10.62 3.46 -10.27
N LEU A 127 10.16 4.71 -10.39
CA LEU A 127 8.80 5.03 -10.84
C LEU A 127 8.58 4.60 -12.30
N ASP A 128 9.56 4.82 -13.17
CA ASP A 128 9.51 4.38 -14.57
C ASP A 128 9.47 2.84 -14.67
N MET A 129 10.19 2.13 -13.82
CA MET A 129 10.14 0.67 -13.76
C MET A 129 8.75 0.18 -13.34
N LEU A 130 8.15 0.77 -12.30
CA LEU A 130 6.77 0.42 -11.88
C LEU A 130 5.79 0.63 -13.04
N ARG A 131 5.88 1.79 -13.70
CA ARG A 131 5.04 2.14 -14.86
C ARG A 131 5.19 1.14 -16.00
N GLN A 132 6.42 0.80 -16.38
CA GLN A 132 6.71 -0.18 -17.45
C GLN A 132 6.16 -1.58 -17.12
N ARG A 133 6.19 -1.97 -15.86
CA ARG A 133 5.63 -3.24 -15.39
C ARG A 133 4.13 -3.18 -15.09
N ARG A 134 3.48 -2.03 -15.31
CA ARG A 134 2.05 -1.80 -15.02
C ARG A 134 1.68 -2.05 -13.56
N LEU A 135 2.60 -1.79 -12.66
CA LEU A 135 2.36 -1.86 -11.22
C LEU A 135 1.77 -0.54 -10.73
N VAL A 136 0.85 -0.63 -9.79
CA VAL A 136 0.22 0.55 -9.17
C VAL A 136 1.14 1.11 -8.09
N LEU A 137 1.20 2.42 -7.95
CA LEU A 137 1.77 3.09 -6.79
C LEU A 137 0.65 3.59 -5.89
N GLU A 138 0.60 3.12 -4.64
CA GLU A 138 -0.27 3.65 -3.61
C GLU A 138 0.50 4.59 -2.68
N VAL A 139 -0.11 5.72 -2.32
CA VAL A 139 0.47 6.73 -1.45
C VAL A 139 -0.53 7.28 -0.45
N ILE A 140 -0.03 7.72 0.70
CA ILE A 140 -0.83 8.38 1.73
C ILE A 140 -0.19 9.74 2.03
N PRO A 141 -0.58 10.83 1.39
CA PRO A 141 -0.17 12.17 1.81
C PRO A 141 -0.94 12.61 3.05
N ASN A 142 -0.26 13.24 4.00
CA ASN A 142 -0.85 13.79 5.23
C ASN A 142 -0.85 15.32 5.25
N THR A 143 -0.15 15.95 4.32
CA THR A 143 0.03 17.40 4.27
C THR A 143 -0.22 17.93 2.87
N GLU A 144 -0.62 19.20 2.77
CA GLU A 144 -0.78 19.85 1.46
C GLU A 144 0.49 19.80 0.59
N PRO A 145 1.71 20.03 1.12
CA PRO A 145 2.92 19.89 0.30
C PRO A 145 3.16 18.46 -0.21
N GLN A 146 2.82 17.43 0.57
CA GLN A 146 2.89 16.04 0.09
C GLN A 146 1.84 15.79 -0.99
N MET A 147 0.60 16.27 -0.82
CA MET A 147 -0.45 16.17 -1.83
C MET A 147 -0.03 16.88 -3.12
N ALA A 148 0.51 18.10 -3.03
CA ALA A 148 1.02 18.82 -4.20
C ALA A 148 2.10 18.03 -4.95
N SER A 149 2.98 17.33 -4.22
CA SER A 149 4.01 16.46 -4.81
C SER A 149 3.42 15.23 -5.51
N VAL A 150 2.39 14.61 -4.94
CA VAL A 150 1.66 13.50 -5.58
C VAL A 150 1.01 13.96 -6.87
N LEU A 151 0.32 15.12 -6.86
CA LEU A 151 -0.31 15.68 -8.04
C LEU A 151 0.71 16.06 -9.13
N GLU A 152 1.87 16.60 -8.73
CA GLU A 152 2.95 16.90 -9.66
C GLU A 152 3.52 15.63 -10.29
N ALA A 153 3.76 14.57 -9.49
CA ALA A 153 4.22 13.27 -9.99
C ALA A 153 3.21 12.65 -10.97
N ALA A 154 1.91 12.68 -10.63
CA ALA A 154 0.86 12.17 -11.51
C ALA A 154 0.77 12.96 -12.83
N ARG A 155 0.95 14.29 -12.82
CA ARG A 155 0.98 15.10 -14.04
C ARG A 155 2.19 14.80 -14.93
N ARG A 156 3.34 14.48 -14.32
CA ARG A 156 4.57 14.12 -15.08
C ARG A 156 4.44 12.74 -15.74
N MET A 157 3.61 11.86 -15.19
CA MET A 157 3.42 10.47 -15.63
C MET A 157 1.92 10.16 -15.74
N PRO A 158 1.18 10.72 -16.71
CA PRO A 158 -0.28 10.63 -16.75
C PRO A 158 -0.81 9.21 -17.03
N ASP A 159 0.01 8.33 -17.57
CA ASP A 159 -0.28 6.92 -17.83
C ASP A 159 0.17 5.98 -16.68
N PHE A 160 0.73 6.53 -15.59
CA PHE A 160 1.13 5.76 -14.43
C PHE A 160 0.01 5.73 -13.38
N PRO A 161 -0.52 4.54 -13.03
CA PRO A 161 -1.61 4.46 -12.07
C PRO A 161 -1.11 4.77 -10.65
N VAL A 162 -1.57 5.87 -10.09
CA VAL A 162 -1.34 6.28 -8.72
C VAL A 162 -2.67 6.22 -7.96
N VAL A 163 -2.69 5.50 -6.83
CA VAL A 163 -3.84 5.40 -5.93
C VAL A 163 -3.60 6.25 -4.69
N LEU A 164 -4.54 7.12 -4.43
CA LEU A 164 -4.56 7.95 -3.24
C LEU A 164 -5.34 7.22 -2.13
N ASN A 165 -4.62 6.66 -1.16
CA ASN A 165 -5.26 5.97 -0.06
C ASN A 165 -5.95 6.95 0.91
N HIS A 166 -7.00 6.48 1.57
CA HIS A 166 -7.73 7.22 2.61
C HIS A 166 -8.17 8.63 2.18
N LEU A 167 -8.50 8.81 0.88
CA LEU A 167 -8.87 10.10 0.28
C LEU A 167 -7.80 11.21 0.50
N GLY A 168 -6.52 10.84 0.69
CA GLY A 168 -5.45 11.78 1.02
C GLY A 168 -5.51 12.31 2.44
N ARG A 169 -6.25 11.62 3.34
CA ARG A 169 -6.38 11.96 4.77
C ARG A 169 -6.75 13.43 5.02
N PRO A 170 -7.89 13.89 4.49
CA PRO A 170 -8.34 15.25 4.76
C PRO A 170 -8.52 15.47 6.26
N PRO A 171 -8.30 16.67 6.80
CA PRO A 171 -8.39 17.00 8.22
C PRO A 171 -9.85 17.08 8.68
N VAL A 172 -10.57 15.96 8.61
CA VAL A 172 -12.03 15.88 8.89
C VAL A 172 -12.41 16.46 10.25
N PRO A 173 -11.65 16.19 11.37
CA PRO A 173 -12.01 16.76 12.68
C PRO A 173 -11.89 18.27 12.75
N GLU A 174 -10.99 18.89 12.00
CA GLU A 174 -10.74 20.32 11.97
C GLU A 174 -11.70 21.06 11.03
N GLY A 175 -12.41 20.35 10.16
CA GLY A 175 -13.23 20.95 9.12
C GLY A 175 -12.43 21.63 8.01
N GLY A 176 -13.13 22.27 7.04
CA GLY A 176 -12.49 23.06 5.97
C GLY A 176 -11.78 22.22 4.90
N TRP A 177 -12.01 20.92 4.85
CA TRP A 177 -11.51 19.99 3.82
C TRP A 177 -12.47 19.85 2.63
N GLU A 178 -13.66 20.38 2.75
CA GLU A 178 -14.67 20.41 1.69
C GLU A 178 -14.24 21.37 0.57
N PRO A 179 -14.46 21.03 -0.72
CA PRO A 179 -14.11 21.86 -1.86
C PRO A 179 -14.93 23.14 -1.93
#